data_368f0a0ab851446b537420a9a45705d5
#
_entry.id   368f0a0ab851446b537420a9a45705d5
#
_cell.length_a   1.000
_cell.length_b   1.000
_cell.length_c   1.000
_cell.angle_alpha   90.00
_cell.angle_beta   90.00
_cell.angle_gamma   90.00
#
_symmetry.space_group_name_H-M   'P 1'
#
loop_
_entity.id
_entity.type
_entity.pdbx_description
1 polymer ?
#
loop_
_entity_poly.entity_id
_entity_poly.type
_entity_poly.pdbx_seq_one_letter_code
_entity_poly.pdbx_strand_id
1 'polypeptide(L)'
;EINTLDFLHLVFCRGNDEMLPFEEQWCEAYDWWTSHPRSAKRPPEHPYVYNGIAQAIYGKRKRAADQKNKTFVITSQVEQLNEILQHPFVIISPVSYTGKRRTKSNARYLYAIAIDIDSVDGKNLDNLLYQSDPTRKVPLTFPQPQIIVNSGSGIHIYFLLESPHPMFNDVYPILNKVKKELTRRVWNRGVTHEDPHKPQFHGNCQGVRLPGTQTKTRQKVTAFQSINPAGKPFYKITDLMANGGGFLSDEEQQLLAKGQYNPNRIPLKQARELYPEWYERRIIQGHKSGRWFVKRDLYDWWKKQISEKVSVGHRYFCLMALAVYAAKCNIEEAEFMKDLESFVEPFDGISYTRDDEDRFTIEDAHDAAAAYRECYCTFPLEDLRDITGIEIERNKTRKFRKRKEHLFRASLV
;
A
#
# COMPACT_ATOMS: atom_id res chain seq x y z
N GLU A 1 -0.68 -18.39 -27.21
CA GLU A 1 0.10 -18.40 -25.96
C GLU A 1 1.16 -17.31 -26.06
N ILE A 2 1.37 -16.61 -24.97
CA ILE A 2 2.43 -15.59 -24.82
C ILE A 2 3.40 -16.04 -23.74
N ASN A 3 4.69 -15.71 -23.90
CA ASN A 3 5.69 -16.01 -22.90
C ASN A 3 5.65 -14.99 -21.75
N THR A 4 6.46 -15.21 -20.72
CA THR A 4 6.48 -14.34 -19.52
C THR A 4 6.92 -12.91 -19.86
N LEU A 5 7.90 -12.75 -20.72
CA LEU A 5 8.42 -11.44 -21.11
C LEU A 5 7.36 -10.65 -21.90
N ASP A 6 6.71 -11.29 -22.88
CA ASP A 6 5.61 -10.70 -23.64
C ASP A 6 4.45 -10.30 -22.73
N PHE A 7 4.12 -11.15 -21.74
CA PHE A 7 3.12 -10.82 -20.71
C PHE A 7 3.49 -9.57 -19.95
N LEU A 8 4.74 -9.46 -19.50
CA LEU A 8 5.22 -8.29 -18.76
C LEU A 8 5.19 -7.02 -19.64
N HIS A 9 5.61 -7.14 -20.87
CA HIS A 9 5.55 -6.04 -21.86
C HIS A 9 4.11 -5.58 -22.10
N LEU A 10 3.17 -6.51 -22.33
CA LEU A 10 1.76 -6.16 -22.54
C LEU A 10 1.16 -5.46 -21.32
N VAL A 11 1.49 -5.91 -20.11
CA VAL A 11 0.94 -5.33 -18.88
C VAL A 11 1.56 -3.95 -18.59
N PHE A 12 2.90 -3.83 -18.66
CA PHE A 12 3.60 -2.65 -18.16
C PHE A 12 4.09 -1.69 -19.25
N CYS A 13 4.39 -2.18 -20.47
CA CYS A 13 4.94 -1.38 -21.57
C CYS A 13 3.92 -1.09 -22.70
N ARG A 14 2.73 -1.69 -22.65
CA ARG A 14 1.62 -1.47 -23.61
C ARG A 14 1.91 -1.83 -25.05
N GLY A 15 2.80 -2.79 -25.28
CA GLY A 15 3.13 -3.26 -26.63
C GLY A 15 3.93 -2.26 -27.48
N ASN A 16 4.36 -1.13 -26.95
CA ASN A 16 5.38 -0.33 -27.58
C ASN A 16 6.73 -1.00 -27.36
N ASP A 17 7.53 -1.12 -28.42
CA ASP A 17 8.92 -1.62 -28.37
C ASP A 17 9.85 -0.66 -27.57
N GLU A 18 9.34 0.47 -27.14
CA GLU A 18 10.05 1.34 -26.21
C GLU A 18 10.24 0.61 -24.90
N MET A 19 11.48 0.36 -24.56
CA MET A 19 11.93 -0.09 -23.25
C MET A 19 11.13 0.68 -22.18
N LEU A 20 10.79 0.01 -21.10
CA LEU A 20 10.15 0.63 -19.95
C LEU A 20 10.79 2.00 -19.72
N PRO A 21 10.05 3.12 -19.80
CA PRO A 21 10.64 4.47 -19.78
C PRO A 21 11.41 4.80 -18.49
N PHE A 22 11.74 3.78 -17.74
CA PHE A 22 12.44 3.79 -16.47
C PHE A 22 13.76 3.00 -16.48
N GLU A 23 14.19 2.38 -17.58
CA GLU A 23 15.41 1.57 -17.56
C GLU A 23 16.66 2.41 -17.31
N GLU A 24 16.78 3.57 -17.92
CA GLU A 24 17.93 4.47 -17.66
C GLU A 24 17.93 4.98 -16.22
N GLN A 25 16.80 5.46 -15.73
CA GLN A 25 16.65 5.89 -14.32
C GLN A 25 16.82 4.73 -13.32
N TRP A 26 16.66 3.52 -13.80
CA TRP A 26 16.75 2.29 -13.03
C TRP A 26 18.16 1.78 -12.86
N CYS A 27 18.98 1.79 -13.90
CA CYS A 27 20.38 1.40 -13.79
C CYS A 27 21.08 2.28 -12.76
N GLU A 28 20.91 3.60 -12.82
CA GLU A 28 21.43 4.53 -11.83
C GLU A 28 20.90 4.27 -10.41
N ALA A 29 19.61 3.95 -10.30
CA ALA A 29 18.99 3.66 -9.02
C ALA A 29 19.46 2.33 -8.42
N TYR A 30 19.63 1.31 -9.25
CA TYR A 30 20.11 -0.01 -8.85
C TYR A 30 21.58 0.07 -8.42
N ASP A 31 22.42 0.76 -9.19
CA ASP A 31 23.84 0.96 -8.90
C ASP A 31 24.01 1.74 -7.59
N TRP A 32 23.18 2.74 -7.37
CA TRP A 32 23.18 3.45 -6.10
C TRP A 32 22.81 2.55 -4.92
N TRP A 33 21.77 1.69 -5.05
CA TRP A 33 21.34 0.75 -4.00
C TRP A 33 22.35 -0.35 -3.69
N THR A 34 23.06 -0.83 -4.68
CA THR A 34 24.09 -1.87 -4.51
C THR A 34 25.36 -1.31 -3.89
N SER A 35 25.66 -0.02 -4.15
CA SER A 35 26.85 0.67 -3.65
C SER A 35 26.69 1.34 -2.29
N HIS A 36 25.43 1.45 -1.76
CA HIS A 36 25.20 2.14 -0.49
C HIS A 36 24.61 1.20 0.58
N PRO A 37 24.92 1.40 1.86
CA PRO A 37 24.37 0.57 2.93
C PRO A 37 22.84 0.72 3.03
N ARG A 38 22.16 -0.33 3.49
CA ARG A 38 20.68 -0.38 3.61
C ARG A 38 20.06 0.77 4.43
N SER A 39 20.86 1.42 5.27
CA SER A 39 20.48 2.57 6.10
C SER A 39 20.68 3.93 5.43
N ALA A 40 21.33 3.98 4.26
CA ALA A 40 21.59 5.25 3.60
C ALA A 40 20.27 5.93 3.15
N LYS A 41 20.12 7.21 3.52
CA LYS A 41 19.02 8.06 3.04
C LYS A 41 19.33 8.46 1.60
N ARG A 42 18.40 8.18 0.69
CA ARG A 42 18.57 8.53 -0.71
C ARG A 42 18.29 10.01 -0.98
N PRO A 43 19.01 10.61 -1.95
CA PRO A 43 18.71 11.96 -2.43
C PRO A 43 17.27 12.07 -2.95
N PRO A 44 16.57 13.19 -2.73
CA PRO A 44 15.19 13.42 -3.13
C PRO A 44 14.99 13.53 -4.66
N GLU A 45 16.06 13.55 -5.43
CA GLU A 45 16.05 13.79 -6.88
C GLU A 45 15.52 12.62 -7.72
N HIS A 46 15.43 11.43 -7.15
CA HIS A 46 14.98 10.22 -7.85
C HIS A 46 13.79 9.56 -7.17
N PRO A 47 12.57 9.88 -7.57
CA PRO A 47 11.38 9.21 -7.06
C PRO A 47 11.31 7.77 -7.59
N TYR A 48 11.32 6.79 -6.69
CA TYR A 48 11.21 5.38 -7.06
C TYR A 48 9.78 4.98 -7.40
N VAL A 49 9.60 4.52 -8.60
CA VAL A 49 8.42 3.74 -8.97
C VAL A 49 8.90 2.40 -9.50
N TYR A 50 8.50 1.31 -8.87
CA TYR A 50 8.87 -0.04 -9.25
C TYR A 50 7.71 -0.71 -9.98
N ASN A 51 7.87 -0.97 -11.26
CA ASN A 51 6.92 -1.73 -12.05
C ASN A 51 7.17 -3.24 -11.85
N GLY A 52 6.11 -4.03 -11.81
CA GLY A 52 6.22 -5.47 -11.82
C GLY A 52 7.00 -6.08 -10.65
N ILE A 53 6.60 -5.77 -9.41
CA ILE A 53 7.15 -6.49 -8.26
C ILE A 53 6.57 -7.89 -8.20
N ALA A 54 7.39 -8.90 -8.48
CA ALA A 54 7.06 -10.29 -8.27
C ALA A 54 7.50 -10.75 -6.87
N GLN A 55 6.72 -11.63 -6.28
CA GLN A 55 7.07 -12.27 -5.02
C GLN A 55 7.05 -13.79 -5.18
N ALA A 56 8.21 -14.42 -4.96
CA ALA A 56 8.28 -15.84 -4.73
C ALA A 56 7.93 -16.15 -3.27
N ILE A 57 6.98 -17.05 -3.08
CA ILE A 57 6.50 -17.45 -1.77
C ILE A 57 6.98 -18.88 -1.49
N TYR A 58 7.76 -19.05 -0.43
CA TYR A 58 8.32 -20.33 -0.05
C TYR A 58 7.59 -20.94 1.15
N GLY A 59 7.43 -22.26 1.11
CA GLY A 59 7.01 -23.06 2.26
C GLY A 59 5.49 -23.22 2.44
N LYS A 60 5.14 -24.29 3.17
CA LYS A 60 3.75 -24.55 3.57
C LYS A 60 3.41 -23.64 4.76
N ARG A 61 2.30 -22.92 4.65
CA ARG A 61 1.77 -22.09 5.73
C ARG A 61 1.47 -22.94 6.97
N LYS A 62 2.32 -22.88 7.99
CA LYS A 62 1.90 -23.27 9.37
C LYS A 62 1.53 -22.02 10.19
N ARG A 63 2.26 -20.90 10.01
CA ARG A 63 1.95 -19.58 10.60
C ARG A 63 2.42 -18.49 9.63
N ALA A 64 1.82 -17.31 9.66
CA ALA A 64 2.21 -16.19 8.79
C ALA A 64 3.67 -15.75 8.99
N ALA A 65 4.21 -15.93 10.22
CA ALA A 65 5.60 -15.64 10.58
C ALA A 65 6.62 -16.57 9.91
N ASP A 66 6.21 -17.78 9.51
CA ASP A 66 7.13 -18.81 8.95
C ASP A 66 7.26 -18.68 7.42
N GLN A 67 6.55 -17.75 6.81
CA GLN A 67 6.54 -17.59 5.36
C GLN A 67 7.72 -16.75 4.90
N LYS A 68 8.73 -17.38 4.32
CA LYS A 68 9.84 -16.69 3.66
C LYS A 68 9.39 -16.22 2.28
N ASN A 69 9.51 -14.92 2.03
CA ASN A 69 9.20 -14.31 0.74
C ASN A 69 10.47 -13.71 0.15
N LYS A 70 10.80 -14.06 -1.10
CA LYS A 70 11.82 -13.34 -1.88
C LYS A 70 11.10 -12.38 -2.83
N THR A 71 11.50 -11.13 -2.83
CA THR A 71 10.91 -10.10 -3.67
C THR A 71 11.86 -9.76 -4.80
N PHE A 72 11.36 -9.82 -6.02
CA PHE A 72 12.07 -9.44 -7.24
C PHE A 72 11.42 -8.19 -7.82
N VAL A 73 12.23 -7.31 -8.37
CA VAL A 73 11.77 -6.16 -9.15
C VAL A 73 11.99 -6.50 -10.61
N ILE A 74 10.96 -6.99 -11.27
CA ILE A 74 11.09 -7.60 -12.60
C ILE A 74 11.64 -6.62 -13.64
N THR A 75 11.25 -5.36 -13.56
CA THR A 75 11.64 -4.35 -14.55
C THR A 75 13.11 -3.98 -14.53
N SER A 76 13.77 -4.05 -13.38
CA SER A 76 15.22 -3.81 -13.24
C SER A 76 16.03 -5.09 -13.17
N GLN A 77 15.35 -6.23 -13.20
CA GLN A 77 15.97 -7.54 -12.97
C GLN A 77 15.47 -8.55 -14.01
N VAL A 78 15.25 -8.11 -15.25
CA VAL A 78 14.86 -9.00 -16.36
C VAL A 78 15.85 -10.16 -16.51
N GLU A 79 17.14 -9.91 -16.25
CA GLU A 79 18.17 -10.94 -16.23
C GLU A 79 17.90 -12.02 -15.17
N GLN A 80 17.21 -11.66 -14.07
CA GLN A 80 16.82 -12.61 -13.03
C GLN A 80 15.48 -13.31 -13.34
N LEU A 81 14.88 -13.06 -14.50
CA LEU A 81 13.62 -13.72 -14.87
C LEU A 81 13.75 -15.24 -14.82
N ASN A 82 14.86 -15.79 -15.30
CA ASN A 82 15.13 -17.21 -15.25
C ASN A 82 15.18 -17.76 -13.81
N GLU A 83 15.78 -17.01 -12.89
CA GLU A 83 15.76 -17.36 -11.46
C GLU A 83 14.33 -17.32 -10.89
N ILE A 84 13.58 -16.26 -11.21
CA ILE A 84 12.20 -16.06 -10.73
C ILE A 84 11.31 -17.23 -11.19
N LEU A 85 11.45 -17.68 -12.45
CA LEU A 85 10.65 -18.74 -13.03
C LEU A 85 10.94 -20.13 -12.43
N GLN A 86 12.10 -20.32 -11.80
CA GLN A 86 12.43 -21.56 -11.08
C GLN A 86 11.64 -21.71 -9.77
N HIS A 87 11.07 -20.63 -9.25
CA HIS A 87 10.31 -20.71 -8.01
C HIS A 87 8.90 -21.27 -8.25
N PRO A 88 8.46 -22.22 -7.43
CA PRO A 88 7.19 -22.94 -7.66
C PRO A 88 5.95 -22.06 -7.47
N PHE A 89 6.07 -20.95 -6.75
CA PHE A 89 4.95 -20.07 -6.47
C PHE A 89 5.37 -18.62 -6.54
N VAL A 90 5.11 -17.97 -7.66
CA VAL A 90 5.37 -16.54 -7.85
C VAL A 90 4.09 -15.82 -8.15
N ILE A 91 3.88 -14.70 -7.48
CA ILE A 91 2.74 -13.81 -7.71
C ILE A 91 3.23 -12.42 -8.11
N ILE A 92 2.45 -11.77 -8.96
CA ILE A 92 2.64 -10.41 -9.42
C ILE A 92 1.31 -9.65 -9.36
N SER A 93 1.35 -8.34 -9.18
CA SER A 93 0.18 -7.47 -9.37
C SER A 93 0.44 -6.47 -10.48
N PRO A 94 -0.55 -6.11 -11.30
CA PRO A 94 -0.40 -5.12 -12.37
C PRO A 94 -0.35 -3.69 -11.81
N VAL A 95 0.54 -3.46 -10.85
CA VAL A 95 0.66 -2.22 -10.08
C VAL A 95 2.13 -1.88 -9.90
N SER A 96 2.49 -0.62 -10.09
CA SER A 96 3.80 -0.12 -9.68
C SER A 96 3.81 0.36 -8.24
N TYR A 97 4.97 0.26 -7.59
CA TYR A 97 5.12 0.57 -6.17
C TYR A 97 6.31 1.47 -5.92
N THR A 98 6.22 2.31 -4.90
CA THR A 98 7.40 2.97 -4.33
C THR A 98 8.06 2.00 -3.35
N GLY A 99 9.28 1.59 -3.66
CA GLY A 99 10.01 0.58 -2.87
C GLY A 99 9.54 -0.85 -3.12
N LYS A 100 10.22 -1.80 -2.52
CA LYS A 100 10.05 -3.26 -2.77
C LYS A 100 8.85 -3.90 -2.03
N ARG A 101 8.01 -3.14 -1.36
CA ARG A 101 6.87 -3.68 -0.60
C ARG A 101 5.57 -3.49 -1.38
N ARG A 102 4.89 -4.59 -1.66
CA ARG A 102 3.57 -4.62 -2.28
C ARG A 102 2.47 -4.29 -1.26
N THR A 103 2.37 -3.03 -0.88
CA THR A 103 1.33 -2.53 0.03
C THR A 103 0.52 -1.42 -0.63
N LYS A 104 -0.71 -1.22 -0.17
CA LYS A 104 -1.56 -0.12 -0.63
C LYS A 104 -0.88 1.25 -0.52
N SER A 105 -0.16 1.49 0.57
CA SER A 105 0.54 2.77 0.80
C SER A 105 1.67 3.02 -0.19
N ASN A 106 2.25 1.96 -0.75
CA ASN A 106 3.34 2.04 -1.71
C ASN A 106 2.84 2.01 -3.17
N ALA A 107 1.58 1.65 -3.41
CA ALA A 107 1.02 1.61 -4.75
C ALA A 107 1.03 2.99 -5.41
N ARG A 108 1.41 3.05 -6.70
CA ARG A 108 1.54 4.29 -7.47
C ARG A 108 0.63 4.31 -8.69
N TYR A 109 0.76 3.33 -9.56
CA TYR A 109 -0.02 3.25 -10.80
C TYR A 109 -0.59 1.87 -11.00
N LEU A 110 -1.84 1.81 -11.44
CA LEU A 110 -2.53 0.60 -11.89
C LEU A 110 -2.43 0.51 -13.40
N TYR A 111 -1.92 -0.60 -13.92
CA TYR A 111 -1.72 -0.84 -15.35
C TYR A 111 -2.83 -1.72 -15.95
N ALA A 112 -3.41 -2.58 -15.15
CA ALA A 112 -4.53 -3.43 -15.55
C ALA A 112 -5.41 -3.75 -14.34
N ILE A 113 -6.67 -4.07 -14.58
CA ILE A 113 -7.52 -4.71 -13.58
C ILE A 113 -7.39 -6.22 -13.80
N ALA A 114 -6.79 -6.92 -12.83
CA ALA A 114 -6.70 -8.37 -12.83
C ALA A 114 -7.76 -8.97 -11.89
N ILE A 115 -8.52 -9.95 -12.39
CA ILE A 115 -9.53 -10.68 -11.60
C ILE A 115 -9.11 -12.14 -11.54
N ASP A 116 -9.12 -12.70 -10.34
CA ASP A 116 -8.86 -14.11 -10.07
C ASP A 116 -10.21 -14.85 -10.00
N ILE A 117 -10.33 -15.93 -10.75
CA ILE A 117 -11.55 -16.73 -10.86
C ILE A 117 -11.17 -18.17 -10.63
N ASP A 118 -11.62 -18.73 -9.51
CA ASP A 118 -11.40 -20.12 -9.15
C ASP A 118 -12.41 -21.06 -9.84
N SER A 119 -12.08 -22.35 -9.85
CA SER A 119 -12.97 -23.44 -10.29
C SER A 119 -13.52 -23.25 -11.71
N VAL A 120 -12.60 -23.03 -12.67
CA VAL A 120 -12.90 -22.82 -14.09
C VAL A 120 -12.45 -24.03 -14.89
N ASP A 121 -13.36 -24.64 -15.66
CA ASP A 121 -13.07 -25.68 -16.64
C ASP A 121 -13.10 -25.14 -18.08
N GLY A 122 -12.88 -26.01 -19.09
CA GLY A 122 -12.91 -25.63 -20.49
C GLY A 122 -14.24 -25.04 -20.94
N LYS A 123 -15.37 -25.58 -20.44
CA LYS A 123 -16.72 -25.07 -20.77
C LYS A 123 -16.95 -23.68 -20.16
N ASN A 124 -16.47 -23.47 -18.96
CA ASN A 124 -16.52 -22.15 -18.32
C ASN A 124 -15.67 -21.13 -19.09
N LEU A 125 -14.50 -21.54 -19.59
CA LEU A 125 -13.65 -20.70 -20.42
C LEU A 125 -14.34 -20.33 -21.75
N ASP A 126 -14.95 -21.30 -22.43
CA ASP A 126 -15.71 -21.03 -23.66
C ASP A 126 -16.87 -20.07 -23.42
N ASN A 127 -17.57 -20.23 -22.31
CA ASN A 127 -18.64 -19.33 -21.90
C ASN A 127 -18.12 -17.91 -21.57
N LEU A 128 -16.95 -17.79 -20.90
CA LEU A 128 -16.32 -16.52 -20.65
C LEU A 128 -16.01 -15.79 -21.96
N LEU A 129 -15.37 -16.48 -22.90
CA LEU A 129 -15.07 -15.95 -24.22
C LEU A 129 -16.33 -15.53 -24.97
N TYR A 130 -17.37 -16.39 -24.95
CA TYR A 130 -18.65 -16.09 -25.58
C TYR A 130 -19.35 -14.87 -24.93
N GLN A 131 -19.38 -14.75 -23.61
CA GLN A 131 -20.02 -13.62 -22.91
C GLN A 131 -19.30 -12.29 -23.12
N SER A 132 -18.02 -12.31 -23.43
CA SER A 132 -17.18 -11.13 -23.65
C SER A 132 -16.86 -10.85 -25.12
N ASP A 133 -17.42 -11.62 -26.05
CA ASP A 133 -17.16 -11.46 -27.49
C ASP A 133 -17.81 -10.19 -28.06
N PRO A 134 -17.01 -9.19 -28.49
CA PRO A 134 -17.52 -7.91 -28.97
C PRO A 134 -18.22 -8.00 -30.35
N THR A 135 -18.12 -9.13 -31.06
CA THR A 135 -18.80 -9.35 -32.35
C THR A 135 -20.26 -9.71 -32.21
N ARG A 136 -20.68 -10.05 -30.99
CA ARG A 136 -22.05 -10.43 -30.70
C ARG A 136 -23.03 -9.26 -30.86
N LYS A 137 -24.19 -9.54 -31.40
CA LYS A 137 -25.30 -8.58 -31.58
C LYS A 137 -26.07 -8.26 -30.27
N VAL A 138 -25.68 -8.86 -29.15
CA VAL A 138 -26.29 -8.65 -27.85
C VAL A 138 -25.34 -7.86 -26.93
N PRO A 139 -25.86 -7.10 -25.96
CA PRO A 139 -25.02 -6.42 -25.02
C PRO A 139 -24.04 -7.37 -24.30
N LEU A 140 -22.80 -6.96 -24.16
CA LEU A 140 -21.79 -7.73 -23.45
C LEU A 140 -22.12 -7.77 -21.94
N THR A 141 -21.94 -8.94 -21.33
CA THR A 141 -22.07 -9.07 -19.86
C THR A 141 -20.93 -8.33 -19.16
N PHE A 142 -19.73 -8.42 -19.73
CA PHE A 142 -18.52 -7.72 -19.30
C PHE A 142 -17.60 -7.49 -20.50
N PRO A 143 -16.65 -6.53 -20.40
CA PRO A 143 -15.68 -6.27 -21.46
C PRO A 143 -14.80 -7.49 -21.77
N GLN A 144 -14.30 -7.59 -22.99
CA GLN A 144 -13.37 -8.65 -23.36
C GLN A 144 -12.04 -8.50 -22.58
N PRO A 145 -11.56 -9.50 -21.84
CA PRO A 145 -10.23 -9.47 -21.26
C PRO A 145 -9.16 -9.60 -22.36
N GLN A 146 -8.08 -8.85 -22.27
CA GLN A 146 -6.98 -8.90 -23.22
C GLN A 146 -6.03 -10.06 -22.95
N ILE A 147 -5.86 -10.45 -21.68
CA ILE A 147 -5.00 -11.57 -21.28
C ILE A 147 -5.78 -12.50 -20.38
N ILE A 148 -5.63 -13.79 -20.63
CA ILE A 148 -6.15 -14.88 -19.77
C ILE A 148 -4.96 -15.71 -19.35
N VAL A 149 -4.80 -15.91 -18.04
CA VAL A 149 -3.74 -16.73 -17.44
C VAL A 149 -4.38 -17.97 -16.80
N ASN A 150 -3.96 -19.13 -17.24
CA ASN A 150 -4.34 -20.40 -16.60
C ASN A 150 -3.48 -20.59 -15.34
N SER A 151 -4.10 -20.49 -14.18
CA SER A 151 -3.42 -20.62 -12.86
C SER A 151 -3.47 -22.05 -12.31
N GLY A 152 -4.07 -22.99 -13.02
CA GLY A 152 -4.27 -24.39 -12.64
C GLY A 152 -5.74 -24.76 -12.48
N SER A 153 -6.30 -24.62 -11.30
CA SER A 153 -7.73 -24.87 -11.02
C SER A 153 -8.65 -23.69 -11.38
N GLY A 154 -8.09 -22.57 -11.82
CA GLY A 154 -8.80 -21.35 -12.16
C GLY A 154 -8.05 -20.53 -13.20
N ILE A 155 -8.52 -19.33 -13.43
CA ILE A 155 -7.93 -18.40 -14.38
C ILE A 155 -7.80 -17.02 -13.77
N HIS A 156 -6.80 -16.24 -14.24
CA HIS A 156 -6.76 -14.80 -14.02
C HIS A 156 -7.03 -14.09 -15.34
N ILE A 157 -7.93 -13.14 -15.33
CA ILE A 157 -8.24 -12.32 -16.52
C ILE A 157 -7.76 -10.90 -16.29
N TYR A 158 -7.26 -10.27 -17.35
CA TYR A 158 -6.70 -8.93 -17.29
C TYR A 158 -7.42 -8.00 -18.26
N PHE A 159 -7.84 -6.86 -17.73
CA PHE A 159 -8.32 -5.72 -18.50
C PHE A 159 -7.23 -4.66 -18.51
N LEU A 160 -6.50 -4.57 -19.63
CA LEU A 160 -5.35 -3.66 -19.79
C LEU A 160 -5.85 -2.23 -19.90
N LEU A 161 -5.24 -1.30 -19.18
CA LEU A 161 -5.59 0.12 -19.23
C LEU A 161 -4.79 0.84 -20.32
N GLU A 162 -5.44 1.75 -21.06
CA GLU A 162 -4.82 2.58 -22.11
C GLU A 162 -3.69 3.46 -21.54
N SER A 163 -3.89 3.96 -20.31
CA SER A 163 -2.86 4.67 -19.56
C SER A 163 -2.82 4.19 -18.11
N PRO A 164 -1.61 4.09 -17.49
CA PRO A 164 -1.52 3.74 -16.08
C PRO A 164 -2.32 4.73 -15.25
N HIS A 165 -3.21 4.20 -14.41
CA HIS A 165 -4.06 5.03 -13.59
C HIS A 165 -3.41 5.27 -12.22
N PRO A 166 -3.23 6.53 -11.77
CA PRO A 166 -2.63 6.82 -10.48
C PRO A 166 -3.50 6.31 -9.33
N MET A 167 -2.85 5.71 -8.33
CA MET A 167 -3.49 5.08 -7.18
C MET A 167 -3.40 5.97 -5.94
N PHE A 168 -3.86 7.22 -6.03
CA PHE A 168 -3.93 8.11 -4.88
C PHE A 168 -4.91 7.60 -3.81
N ASN A 169 -4.77 8.07 -2.59
CA ASN A 169 -5.57 7.59 -1.45
C ASN A 169 -7.08 7.79 -1.64
N ASP A 170 -7.49 8.82 -2.33
CA ASP A 170 -8.88 9.14 -2.70
C ASP A 170 -9.38 8.35 -3.92
N VAL A 171 -8.49 8.03 -4.86
CA VAL A 171 -8.80 7.29 -6.08
C VAL A 171 -8.79 5.77 -5.85
N TYR A 172 -7.91 5.27 -5.00
CA TYR A 172 -7.77 3.83 -4.74
C TYR A 172 -9.10 3.12 -4.34
N PRO A 173 -9.95 3.69 -3.46
CA PRO A 173 -11.24 3.09 -3.14
C PRO A 173 -12.17 2.99 -4.36
N ILE A 174 -12.11 3.98 -5.26
CA ILE A 174 -12.93 4.03 -6.47
C ILE A 174 -12.48 2.94 -7.46
N LEU A 175 -11.16 2.80 -7.67
CA LEU A 175 -10.60 1.72 -8.49
C LEU A 175 -10.98 0.32 -7.96
N ASN A 176 -11.04 0.16 -6.64
CA ASN A 176 -11.52 -1.08 -6.04
C ASN A 176 -13.03 -1.29 -6.24
N LYS A 177 -13.85 -0.23 -6.26
CA LYS A 177 -15.27 -0.34 -6.63
C LYS A 177 -15.43 -0.81 -8.08
N VAL A 178 -14.64 -0.24 -9.01
CA VAL A 178 -14.63 -0.68 -10.42
C VAL A 178 -14.27 -2.15 -10.54
N LYS A 179 -13.17 -2.57 -9.91
CA LYS A 179 -12.76 -3.98 -9.90
C LYS A 179 -13.85 -4.88 -9.28
N LYS A 180 -14.45 -4.46 -8.18
CA LYS A 180 -15.51 -5.22 -7.50
C LYS A 180 -16.72 -5.41 -8.40
N GLU A 181 -17.11 -4.38 -9.15
CA GLU A 181 -18.22 -4.46 -10.09
C GLU A 181 -17.91 -5.37 -11.28
N LEU A 182 -16.72 -5.26 -11.87
CA LEU A 182 -16.26 -6.18 -12.91
C LEU A 182 -16.25 -7.62 -12.41
N THR A 183 -15.76 -7.84 -11.18
CA THR A 183 -15.76 -9.18 -10.57
C THR A 183 -17.18 -9.73 -10.46
N ARG A 184 -18.18 -8.94 -10.04
CA ARG A 184 -19.59 -9.38 -9.96
C ARG A 184 -20.16 -9.82 -11.32
N ARG A 185 -19.79 -9.12 -12.39
CA ARG A 185 -20.27 -9.43 -13.75
C ARG A 185 -19.66 -10.70 -14.30
N VAL A 186 -18.37 -10.86 -14.07
CA VAL A 186 -17.62 -12.06 -14.51
C VAL A 186 -17.99 -13.28 -13.68
N TRP A 187 -18.25 -13.10 -12.37
CA TRP A 187 -18.53 -14.20 -11.44
C TRP A 187 -19.96 -14.70 -11.57
N ASN A 188 -20.19 -15.56 -12.55
CA ASN A 188 -21.50 -16.14 -12.82
C ASN A 188 -21.40 -17.65 -13.12
N ARG A 189 -22.54 -18.36 -13.08
CA ARG A 189 -22.62 -19.82 -13.25
C ARG A 189 -22.05 -20.32 -14.58
N GLY A 190 -21.97 -19.48 -15.60
CA GLY A 190 -21.37 -19.84 -16.88
C GLY A 190 -19.85 -19.80 -16.83
N VAL A 191 -19.25 -19.01 -15.94
CA VAL A 191 -17.81 -18.75 -15.91
C VAL A 191 -17.09 -19.49 -14.78
N THR A 192 -17.75 -19.79 -13.68
CA THR A 192 -17.16 -20.52 -12.55
C THR A 192 -18.13 -21.52 -11.96
N HIS A 193 -17.60 -22.60 -11.37
CA HIS A 193 -18.38 -23.56 -10.59
C HIS A 193 -18.61 -23.08 -9.14
N GLU A 194 -17.95 -21.99 -8.71
CA GLU A 194 -18.16 -21.42 -7.39
C GLU A 194 -19.56 -20.79 -7.26
N ASP A 195 -20.00 -20.58 -6.03
CA ASP A 195 -21.30 -19.96 -5.74
C ASP A 195 -21.37 -18.54 -6.35
N PRO A 196 -22.27 -18.28 -7.32
CA PRO A 196 -22.37 -16.99 -7.98
C PRO A 196 -22.82 -15.87 -7.04
N HIS A 197 -23.38 -16.20 -5.88
CA HIS A 197 -23.78 -15.23 -4.86
C HIS A 197 -22.64 -14.86 -3.89
N LYS A 198 -21.49 -15.54 -3.99
CA LYS A 198 -20.33 -15.34 -3.13
C LYS A 198 -19.05 -15.04 -3.92
N PRO A 199 -19.03 -14.00 -4.77
CA PRO A 199 -17.85 -13.66 -5.53
C PRO A 199 -16.68 -13.29 -4.61
N GLN A 200 -15.50 -13.76 -4.94
CA GLN A 200 -14.28 -13.44 -4.19
C GLN A 200 -13.76 -12.07 -4.62
N PHE A 201 -13.84 -11.11 -3.71
CA PHE A 201 -13.38 -9.75 -3.96
C PHE A 201 -11.96 -9.54 -3.45
N HIS A 202 -11.07 -9.21 -4.37
CA HIS A 202 -9.67 -8.86 -4.08
C HIS A 202 -9.37 -7.41 -4.47
N GLY A 203 -8.55 -6.72 -3.67
CA GLY A 203 -8.09 -5.37 -4.00
C GLY A 203 -7.15 -5.34 -5.22
N ASN A 204 -6.93 -4.16 -5.81
CA ASN A 204 -6.07 -4.02 -6.99
C ASN A 204 -4.59 -4.38 -6.73
N CYS A 205 -4.14 -4.29 -5.47
CA CYS A 205 -2.78 -4.72 -5.09
C CYS A 205 -2.65 -6.23 -4.86
N GLN A 206 -3.72 -7.00 -5.05
CA GLN A 206 -3.67 -8.46 -4.93
C GLN A 206 -2.70 -9.06 -5.94
N GLY A 207 -1.87 -9.99 -5.48
CA GLY A 207 -1.01 -10.76 -6.35
C GLY A 207 -1.74 -11.93 -6.97
N VAL A 208 -1.52 -12.11 -8.25
CA VAL A 208 -1.99 -13.24 -9.06
C VAL A 208 -0.80 -13.98 -9.65
N ARG A 209 -0.97 -15.20 -10.12
CA ARG A 209 0.14 -16.03 -10.61
C ARG A 209 0.89 -15.36 -11.76
N LEU A 210 2.22 -15.41 -11.69
CA LEU A 210 3.07 -15.00 -12.80
C LEU A 210 3.11 -16.12 -13.86
N PRO A 211 2.80 -15.84 -15.14
CA PRO A 211 2.99 -16.79 -16.24
C PRO A 211 4.43 -17.32 -16.30
N GLY A 212 4.57 -18.56 -16.75
CA GLY A 212 5.87 -19.24 -16.81
C GLY A 212 6.29 -19.97 -15.54
N THR A 213 5.65 -19.65 -14.39
CA THR A 213 5.89 -20.35 -13.12
C THR A 213 5.03 -21.62 -13.00
N GLN A 214 5.08 -22.29 -11.85
CA GLN A 214 4.35 -23.54 -11.65
C GLN A 214 3.07 -23.33 -10.85
N THR A 215 2.04 -24.12 -11.15
CA THR A 215 0.83 -24.24 -10.34
C THR A 215 1.10 -25.08 -9.08
N LYS A 216 0.10 -25.21 -8.21
CA LYS A 216 0.16 -26.11 -7.05
C LYS A 216 0.36 -27.58 -7.46
N THR A 217 -0.11 -27.97 -8.64
CA THR A 217 0.01 -29.31 -9.25
C THR A 217 1.26 -29.48 -10.11
N ARG A 218 2.20 -28.52 -10.06
CA ARG A 218 3.45 -28.47 -10.83
C ARG A 218 3.27 -28.35 -12.36
N GLN A 219 2.09 -27.99 -12.82
CA GLN A 219 1.87 -27.62 -14.21
C GLN A 219 2.38 -26.19 -14.46
N LYS A 220 2.77 -25.88 -15.69
CA LYS A 220 3.19 -24.55 -16.08
C LYS A 220 1.99 -23.59 -16.09
N VAL A 221 2.14 -22.43 -15.47
CA VAL A 221 1.19 -21.32 -15.60
C VAL A 221 1.34 -20.72 -16.99
N THR A 222 0.30 -20.79 -17.80
CA THR A 222 0.30 -20.31 -19.20
C THR A 222 -0.53 -19.05 -19.32
N ALA A 223 -0.15 -18.17 -20.24
CA ALA A 223 -0.89 -16.95 -20.55
C ALA A 223 -1.25 -16.92 -22.03
N PHE A 224 -2.44 -16.41 -22.31
CA PHE A 224 -2.99 -16.26 -23.66
C PHE A 224 -3.45 -14.82 -23.85
N GLN A 225 -3.07 -14.24 -24.98
CA GLN A 225 -3.62 -12.96 -25.40
C GLN A 225 -4.92 -13.21 -26.16
N SER A 226 -5.94 -12.41 -25.92
CA SER A 226 -7.15 -12.43 -26.72
C SER A 226 -6.86 -11.99 -28.15
N ILE A 227 -7.23 -12.82 -29.12
CA ILE A 227 -6.95 -12.61 -30.55
C ILE A 227 -8.10 -11.92 -31.27
N ASN A 228 -9.22 -11.64 -30.58
CA ASN A 228 -10.37 -11.05 -31.27
C ASN A 228 -10.03 -9.61 -31.75
N PRO A 229 -9.85 -9.37 -33.05
CA PRO A 229 -9.47 -8.06 -33.58
C PRO A 229 -10.56 -6.99 -33.44
N ALA A 230 -11.80 -7.41 -33.19
CA ALA A 230 -12.91 -6.50 -32.89
C ALA A 230 -12.91 -6.00 -31.44
N GLY A 231 -12.08 -6.62 -30.58
CA GLY A 231 -11.92 -6.20 -29.19
C GLY A 231 -11.02 -4.97 -29.07
N LYS A 232 -11.18 -4.24 -27.97
CA LYS A 232 -10.28 -3.13 -27.64
C LYS A 232 -8.95 -3.69 -27.14
N PRO A 233 -7.80 -3.22 -27.70
CA PRO A 233 -6.48 -3.62 -27.19
C PRO A 233 -6.25 -3.10 -25.77
N PHE A 234 -6.82 -1.94 -25.44
CA PHE A 234 -6.75 -1.30 -24.13
C PHE A 234 -8.07 -0.63 -23.77
N TYR A 235 -8.31 -0.42 -22.48
CA TYR A 235 -9.50 0.25 -21.97
C TYR A 235 -9.14 1.55 -21.24
N LYS A 236 -9.96 2.59 -21.44
CA LYS A 236 -10.08 3.65 -20.44
C LYS A 236 -10.79 3.06 -19.24
N ILE A 237 -10.44 3.53 -18.04
CA ILE A 237 -11.11 3.07 -16.83
C ILE A 237 -12.63 3.31 -16.89
N THR A 238 -13.05 4.36 -17.59
CA THR A 238 -14.46 4.70 -17.84
C THR A 238 -15.15 3.71 -18.76
N ASP A 239 -14.45 3.11 -19.72
CA ASP A 239 -15.02 2.11 -20.63
C ASP A 239 -15.38 0.83 -19.88
N LEU A 240 -14.59 0.48 -18.87
CA LEU A 240 -14.86 -0.68 -18.01
C LEU A 240 -16.13 -0.51 -17.15
N MET A 241 -16.61 0.73 -17.04
CA MET A 241 -17.84 1.08 -16.31
C MET A 241 -19.08 1.14 -17.22
N ALA A 242 -18.89 1.34 -18.54
CA ALA A 242 -19.95 1.75 -19.48
C ALA A 242 -21.15 0.79 -19.55
N ASN A 243 -20.95 -0.51 -19.30
CA ASN A 243 -22.00 -1.51 -19.39
C ASN A 243 -22.79 -1.74 -18.08
N GLY A 244 -22.70 -0.85 -17.11
CA GLY A 244 -23.35 -0.99 -15.82
C GLY A 244 -23.45 0.32 -15.04
N GLY A 245 -23.73 1.41 -15.74
CA GLY A 245 -23.77 2.76 -15.19
C GLY A 245 -24.52 2.88 -13.87
N GLY A 246 -24.06 3.76 -13.02
CA GLY A 246 -24.77 4.19 -11.82
C GLY A 246 -24.21 3.71 -10.49
N PHE A 247 -23.17 2.86 -10.45
CA PHE A 247 -22.56 2.44 -9.18
C PHE A 247 -21.50 3.42 -8.63
N LEU A 248 -21.04 4.36 -9.46
CA LEU A 248 -20.17 5.47 -9.05
C LEU A 248 -20.95 6.78 -9.06
N SER A 249 -20.73 7.62 -8.06
CA SER A 249 -21.26 8.98 -8.05
C SER A 249 -20.58 9.83 -9.13
N ASP A 250 -21.22 10.94 -9.53
CA ASP A 250 -20.63 11.88 -10.49
C ASP A 250 -19.27 12.42 -10.01
N GLU A 251 -19.11 12.64 -8.71
CA GLU A 251 -17.84 13.05 -8.10
C GLU A 251 -16.77 11.97 -8.27
N GLU A 252 -17.13 10.70 -8.03
CA GLU A 252 -16.21 9.56 -8.22
C GLU A 252 -15.81 9.39 -9.69
N GLN A 253 -16.75 9.54 -10.61
CA GLN A 253 -16.48 9.50 -12.06
C GLN A 253 -15.57 10.65 -12.48
N GLN A 254 -15.77 11.85 -11.97
CA GLN A 254 -14.91 13.00 -12.23
C GLN A 254 -13.49 12.79 -11.67
N LEU A 255 -13.35 12.18 -10.49
CA LEU A 255 -12.05 11.85 -9.90
C LEU A 255 -11.29 10.84 -10.77
N LEU A 256 -11.97 9.81 -11.29
CA LEU A 256 -11.38 8.85 -12.21
C LEU A 256 -11.02 9.49 -13.57
N ALA A 257 -11.90 10.30 -14.13
CA ALA A 257 -11.68 10.94 -15.42
C ALA A 257 -10.53 11.95 -15.38
N LYS A 258 -10.37 12.66 -14.28
CA LYS A 258 -9.27 13.61 -14.07
C LYS A 258 -7.94 12.93 -13.75
N GLY A 259 -7.93 11.67 -13.41
CA GLY A 259 -6.83 10.70 -13.27
C GLY A 259 -5.57 11.15 -12.53
N GLN A 260 -5.28 12.42 -12.51
CA GLN A 260 -4.06 13.00 -11.93
C GLN A 260 -4.34 14.30 -11.17
N TYR A 261 -5.55 14.80 -11.22
CA TYR A 261 -5.84 16.13 -10.69
C TYR A 261 -6.47 16.03 -9.31
N ASN A 262 -5.65 16.22 -8.30
CA ASN A 262 -6.12 16.70 -7.01
C ASN A 262 -6.32 18.22 -7.16
N PRO A 263 -7.57 18.74 -7.13
CA PRO A 263 -7.81 20.17 -7.26
C PRO A 263 -7.17 20.99 -6.13
N ASN A 264 -6.75 20.31 -5.05
CA ASN A 264 -6.00 20.93 -3.96
C ASN A 264 -4.48 20.68 -4.07
N ARG A 265 -4.00 20.06 -5.16
CA ARG A 265 -2.57 19.87 -5.37
C ARG A 265 -2.01 21.15 -5.98
N ILE A 266 -1.40 21.94 -5.14
CA ILE A 266 -0.59 23.07 -5.58
C ILE A 266 0.68 22.48 -6.23
N PRO A 267 0.99 22.83 -7.49
CA PRO A 267 2.25 22.44 -8.13
C PRO A 267 3.44 22.82 -7.27
N LEU A 268 4.50 22.02 -7.27
CA LEU A 268 5.69 22.26 -6.42
C LEU A 268 6.29 23.67 -6.61
N LYS A 269 6.28 24.17 -7.86
CA LYS A 269 6.71 25.52 -8.18
C LYS A 269 5.88 26.57 -7.46
N GLN A 270 4.56 26.43 -7.49
CA GLN A 270 3.64 27.34 -6.82
C GLN A 270 3.69 27.18 -5.29
N ALA A 271 3.90 25.94 -4.80
CA ALA A 271 4.07 25.68 -3.37
C ALA A 271 5.35 26.33 -2.82
N ARG A 272 6.42 26.45 -3.61
CA ARG A 272 7.64 27.18 -3.24
C ARG A 272 7.37 28.67 -3.01
N GLU A 273 6.51 29.26 -3.82
CA GLU A 273 6.15 30.68 -3.74
C GLU A 273 5.15 30.96 -2.62
N LEU A 274 4.14 30.12 -2.48
CA LEU A 274 3.05 30.29 -1.52
C LEU A 274 3.40 29.81 -0.10
N TYR A 275 4.25 28.80 0.00
CA TYR A 275 4.60 28.15 1.27
C TYR A 275 6.11 27.89 1.35
N PRO A 276 6.95 28.94 1.36
CA PRO A 276 8.40 28.80 1.31
C PRO A 276 8.96 28.00 2.49
N GLU A 277 8.43 28.18 3.71
CA GLU A 277 8.86 27.43 4.89
C GLU A 277 8.54 25.93 4.76
N TRP A 278 7.36 25.60 4.23
CA TRP A 278 6.98 24.22 3.95
C TRP A 278 7.90 23.61 2.90
N TYR A 279 8.19 24.36 1.81
CA TYR A 279 9.06 23.90 0.73
C TYR A 279 10.48 23.66 1.24
N GLU A 280 11.02 24.60 1.98
CA GLU A 280 12.35 24.49 2.59
C GLU A 280 12.43 23.22 3.46
N ARG A 281 11.52 23.08 4.41
CA ARG A 281 11.51 21.98 5.37
C ARG A 281 11.26 20.61 4.72
N ARG A 282 10.34 20.52 3.75
CA ARG A 282 9.91 19.26 3.16
C ARG A 282 10.72 18.82 1.97
N ILE A 283 11.12 19.75 1.14
CA ILE A 283 11.76 19.47 -0.15
C ILE A 283 13.28 19.64 -0.04
N ILE A 284 13.75 20.75 0.51
CA ILE A 284 15.18 21.02 0.60
C ILE A 284 15.82 20.23 1.76
N GLN A 285 15.26 20.33 2.96
CA GLN A 285 15.80 19.63 4.14
C GLN A 285 15.36 18.14 4.20
N GLY A 286 14.48 17.70 3.30
CA GLY A 286 14.07 16.30 3.20
C GLY A 286 13.28 15.79 4.41
N HIS A 287 12.73 16.67 5.24
CA HIS A 287 11.82 16.26 6.31
C HIS A 287 10.64 15.52 5.68
N LYS A 288 10.60 14.21 5.86
CA LYS A 288 9.51 13.38 5.32
C LYS A 288 8.16 13.93 5.80
N SER A 289 7.15 13.87 4.94
CA SER A 289 5.77 14.06 5.32
C SER A 289 5.35 12.89 6.24
N GLY A 290 5.96 12.89 7.41
CA GLY A 290 5.44 12.12 8.50
C GLY A 290 4.17 12.84 8.89
N ARG A 291 3.14 12.41 8.89
CA ARG A 291 2.39 12.20 10.08
C ARG A 291 2.55 13.35 11.04
N TRP A 292 1.55 14.23 10.99
CA TRP A 292 1.23 15.07 12.12
C TRP A 292 2.43 15.80 12.71
N PHE A 293 2.59 17.07 12.43
CA PHE A 293 3.24 17.92 13.40
C PHE A 293 2.43 17.83 14.68
N VAL A 294 2.83 16.88 15.50
CA VAL A 294 2.28 16.78 16.82
C VAL A 294 2.93 17.92 17.57
N LYS A 295 2.11 18.84 17.97
CA LYS A 295 2.54 20.03 18.70
C LYS A 295 3.12 19.61 20.06
N ARG A 296 4.02 20.38 20.58
CA ARG A 296 4.55 20.27 21.94
C ARG A 296 3.45 20.01 22.98
N ASP A 297 2.27 20.62 22.79
CA ASP A 297 1.11 20.41 23.66
C ASP A 297 0.75 18.94 23.90
N LEU A 298 1.03 18.03 22.99
CA LEU A 298 0.80 16.60 23.19
C LEU A 298 1.86 15.99 24.11
N TYR A 299 3.11 16.40 23.98
CA TYR A 299 4.18 15.98 24.87
C TYR A 299 3.92 16.44 26.29
N ASP A 300 3.58 17.73 26.49
CA ASP A 300 3.25 18.31 27.78
C ASP A 300 2.01 17.67 28.39
N TRP A 301 1.01 17.34 27.55
CA TRP A 301 -0.18 16.59 27.98
C TRP A 301 0.19 15.20 28.50
N TRP A 302 1.07 14.46 27.79
CA TRP A 302 1.54 13.15 28.25
C TRP A 302 2.33 13.23 29.55
N LYS A 303 3.22 14.20 29.70
CA LYS A 303 3.91 14.44 30.98
C LYS A 303 2.92 14.57 32.11
N LYS A 304 1.88 15.38 31.93
CA LYS A 304 0.82 15.56 32.91
C LYS A 304 0.06 14.25 33.18
N GLN A 305 -0.35 13.52 32.15
CA GLN A 305 -1.07 12.26 32.33
C GLN A 305 -0.23 11.23 33.08
N ILE A 306 1.05 11.13 32.78
CA ILE A 306 1.98 10.22 33.46
C ILE A 306 2.13 10.61 34.93
N SER A 307 2.36 11.91 35.24
CA SER A 307 2.51 12.35 36.63
C SER A 307 1.25 12.13 37.47
N GLU A 308 0.06 12.18 36.88
CA GLU A 308 -1.21 12.06 37.61
C GLU A 308 -1.73 10.61 37.68
N LYS A 309 -1.38 9.73 36.73
CA LYS A 309 -2.06 8.45 36.55
C LYS A 309 -1.15 7.22 36.52
N VAL A 310 0.16 7.40 36.67
CA VAL A 310 1.09 6.28 36.69
C VAL A 310 0.74 5.31 37.81
N SER A 311 0.85 4.02 37.56
CA SER A 311 0.68 2.97 38.54
C SER A 311 1.89 2.02 38.59
N VAL A 312 2.02 1.30 39.66
CA VAL A 312 3.06 0.28 39.83
C VAL A 312 2.91 -0.78 38.72
N GLY A 313 4.03 -1.23 38.18
CA GLY A 313 4.07 -2.14 37.01
C GLY A 313 4.01 -1.44 35.63
N HIS A 314 3.59 -0.16 35.59
CA HIS A 314 3.54 0.61 34.34
C HIS A 314 4.55 1.76 34.23
N ARG A 315 5.37 1.98 35.27
CA ARG A 315 6.34 3.09 35.36
C ARG A 315 7.27 3.17 34.18
N TYR A 316 7.95 2.07 33.87
CA TYR A 316 8.86 1.95 32.73
C TYR A 316 8.15 2.28 31.40
N PHE A 317 6.99 1.68 31.16
CA PHE A 317 6.23 1.88 29.93
C PHE A 317 5.67 3.29 29.79
N CYS A 318 5.38 3.97 30.89
CA CYS A 318 5.00 5.38 30.88
C CYS A 318 6.13 6.26 30.38
N LEU A 319 7.38 6.04 30.81
CA LEU A 319 8.54 6.77 30.34
C LEU A 319 8.90 6.39 28.90
N MET A 320 8.76 5.12 28.54
CA MET A 320 8.93 4.67 27.15
C MET A 320 7.90 5.37 26.23
N ALA A 321 6.65 5.50 26.64
CA ALA A 321 5.63 6.24 25.90
C ALA A 321 5.99 7.73 25.79
N LEU A 322 6.52 8.33 26.86
CA LEU A 322 6.98 9.71 26.86
C LEU A 322 8.13 9.91 25.86
N ALA A 323 9.09 8.97 25.79
CA ALA A 323 10.18 8.97 24.82
C ALA A 323 9.65 8.94 23.37
N VAL A 324 8.66 8.09 23.08
CA VAL A 324 7.98 8.03 21.78
C VAL A 324 7.34 9.38 21.42
N TYR A 325 6.69 10.03 22.38
CA TYR A 325 6.05 11.33 22.15
C TYR A 325 7.06 12.47 22.10
N ALA A 326 8.15 12.41 22.82
CA ALA A 326 9.25 13.37 22.69
C ALA A 326 9.83 13.36 21.28
N ALA A 327 10.16 12.18 20.74
CA ALA A 327 10.62 12.03 19.37
C ALA A 327 9.56 12.49 18.35
N LYS A 328 8.28 12.17 18.60
CA LYS A 328 7.15 12.52 17.73
C LYS A 328 6.88 14.03 17.69
N CYS A 329 7.04 14.71 18.81
CA CYS A 329 6.85 16.15 18.95
C CYS A 329 8.09 16.96 18.64
N ASN A 330 9.20 16.29 18.30
CA ASN A 330 10.49 16.91 18.01
C ASN A 330 11.02 17.73 19.21
N ILE A 331 10.83 17.17 20.41
CA ILE A 331 11.44 17.71 21.64
C ILE A 331 12.94 17.39 21.58
N GLU A 332 13.79 18.32 21.97
CA GLU A 332 15.23 18.08 22.02
C GLU A 332 15.58 16.99 23.04
N GLU A 333 16.51 16.12 22.68
CA GLU A 333 16.88 14.97 23.50
C GLU A 333 17.35 15.38 24.90
N ALA A 334 18.12 16.48 25.00
CA ALA A 334 18.58 17.02 26.27
C ALA A 334 17.42 17.50 27.16
N GLU A 335 16.39 18.12 26.61
CA GLU A 335 15.19 18.51 27.33
C GLU A 335 14.40 17.29 27.76
N PHE A 336 14.23 16.32 26.87
CA PHE A 336 13.54 15.07 27.17
C PHE A 336 14.23 14.29 28.29
N MET A 337 15.57 14.16 28.25
CA MET A 337 16.32 13.46 29.28
C MET A 337 16.14 14.11 30.67
N LYS A 338 16.19 15.43 30.74
CA LYS A 338 15.94 16.17 31.97
C LYS A 338 14.53 15.93 32.50
N ASP A 339 13.53 15.94 31.63
CA ASP A 339 12.14 15.64 32.00
C ASP A 339 12.01 14.20 32.52
N LEU A 340 12.63 13.25 31.81
CA LEU A 340 12.62 11.83 32.15
C LEU A 340 13.23 11.56 33.53
N GLU A 341 14.38 12.15 33.83
CA GLU A 341 15.07 12.04 35.12
C GLU A 341 14.20 12.61 36.26
N SER A 342 13.41 13.65 35.97
CA SER A 342 12.50 14.25 36.97
C SER A 342 11.39 13.30 37.44
N PHE A 343 11.11 12.20 36.74
CA PHE A 343 10.13 11.21 37.14
C PHE A 343 10.69 10.11 38.03
N VAL A 344 12.01 9.96 38.18
CA VAL A 344 12.62 8.86 38.91
C VAL A 344 12.18 8.88 40.38
N GLU A 345 12.35 9.99 41.09
CA GLU A 345 11.98 10.12 42.50
C GLU A 345 10.47 9.95 42.72
N PRO A 346 9.57 10.61 41.98
CA PRO A 346 8.14 10.35 42.09
C PRO A 346 7.75 8.90 41.80
N PHE A 347 8.39 8.22 40.88
CA PHE A 347 8.08 6.85 40.53
C PHE A 347 8.58 5.83 41.54
N ASP A 348 9.72 6.07 42.16
CA ASP A 348 10.20 5.29 43.27
C ASP A 348 9.26 5.46 44.49
N GLY A 349 8.73 6.66 44.70
CA GLY A 349 7.81 6.98 45.79
C GLY A 349 6.45 6.26 45.76
N ILE A 350 6.04 5.69 44.60
CA ILE A 350 4.80 4.91 44.47
C ILE A 350 5.01 3.39 44.58
N SER A 351 6.22 2.93 44.89
CA SER A 351 6.51 1.51 45.13
C SER A 351 5.75 0.97 46.31
N TYR A 352 5.17 -0.25 46.22
CA TYR A 352 4.39 -0.85 47.29
C TYR A 352 5.26 -1.41 48.44
N THR A 353 6.47 -1.83 48.08
CA THR A 353 7.43 -2.37 49.03
C THR A 353 8.68 -1.54 49.01
N ARG A 354 9.47 -1.62 50.10
CA ARG A 354 10.81 -1.00 50.16
C ARG A 354 11.90 -1.98 49.71
N ASP A 355 11.51 -3.10 49.15
CA ASP A 355 12.45 -4.07 48.62
C ASP A 355 13.16 -3.53 47.39
N ASP A 356 14.47 -3.82 47.29
CA ASP A 356 15.29 -3.31 46.20
C ASP A 356 14.80 -3.73 44.80
N GLU A 357 14.07 -4.85 44.70
CA GLU A 357 13.48 -5.34 43.47
C GLU A 357 12.29 -4.50 42.96
N ASP A 358 11.62 -3.71 43.82
CA ASP A 358 10.47 -2.86 43.43
C ASP A 358 10.88 -1.38 43.27
N ARG A 359 12.11 -1.05 43.49
CA ARG A 359 12.59 0.32 43.34
C ARG A 359 12.61 0.72 41.86
N PHE A 360 12.33 1.99 41.58
CA PHE A 360 12.46 2.57 40.24
C PHE A 360 13.72 3.42 40.22
N THR A 361 14.68 3.02 39.39
CA THR A 361 16.02 3.60 39.33
C THR A 361 16.22 4.54 38.12
N ILE A 362 17.32 5.26 38.16
CA ILE A 362 17.73 6.11 37.02
C ILE A 362 18.08 5.27 35.78
N GLU A 363 18.60 4.05 35.98
CA GLU A 363 18.89 3.09 34.94
C GLU A 363 17.63 2.67 34.20
N ASP A 364 16.52 2.36 34.94
CA ASP A 364 15.23 2.04 34.36
C ASP A 364 14.69 3.18 33.48
N ALA A 365 14.87 4.41 33.94
CA ALA A 365 14.47 5.57 33.17
C ALA A 365 15.32 5.74 31.90
N HIS A 366 16.62 5.57 32.00
CA HIS A 366 17.52 5.66 30.83
C HIS A 366 17.27 4.52 29.83
N ASP A 367 16.97 3.32 30.29
CA ASP A 367 16.57 2.22 29.40
C ASP A 367 15.27 2.54 28.63
N ALA A 368 14.30 3.15 29.31
CA ALA A 368 13.06 3.59 28.66
C ALA A 368 13.31 4.67 27.58
N ALA A 369 14.38 5.51 27.77
CA ALA A 369 14.79 6.51 26.79
C ALA A 369 15.23 5.90 25.45
N ALA A 370 15.60 4.63 25.41
CA ALA A 370 15.94 3.94 24.16
C ALA A 370 14.81 3.99 23.11
N ALA A 371 13.58 4.27 23.52
CA ALA A 371 12.43 4.48 22.65
C ALA A 371 12.36 5.88 22.00
N TYR A 372 13.28 6.81 22.34
CA TYR A 372 13.44 8.10 21.68
C TYR A 372 14.01 7.90 20.28
N ARG A 373 13.19 7.37 19.36
CA ARG A 373 13.60 7.07 17.98
C ARG A 373 12.47 7.36 16.99
N GLU A 374 12.80 7.91 15.84
CA GLU A 374 11.85 8.23 14.77
C GLU A 374 11.01 7.00 14.35
N CYS A 375 11.57 5.78 14.40
CA CYS A 375 10.88 4.57 14.01
C CYS A 375 9.69 4.22 14.93
N TYR A 376 9.72 4.63 16.18
CA TYR A 376 8.64 4.39 17.15
C TYR A 376 7.51 5.43 17.10
N CYS A 377 7.67 6.54 16.37
CA CYS A 377 6.62 7.56 16.21
C CYS A 377 5.33 7.02 15.59
N THR A 378 5.33 5.78 15.11
CA THR A 378 4.18 5.07 14.54
C THR A 378 3.47 4.15 15.51
N PHE A 379 3.94 4.07 16.73
CA PHE A 379 3.37 3.20 17.77
C PHE A 379 1.86 3.46 17.91
N PRO A 380 1.00 2.43 17.83
CA PRO A 380 -0.45 2.62 17.93
C PRO A 380 -0.86 3.15 19.29
N LEU A 381 -1.86 4.04 19.30
CA LEU A 381 -2.38 4.60 20.53
C LEU A 381 -2.99 3.53 21.45
N GLU A 382 -3.57 2.49 20.86
CA GLU A 382 -4.16 1.37 21.59
C GLU A 382 -3.09 0.60 22.37
N ASP A 383 -1.97 0.30 21.70
CA ASP A 383 -0.85 -0.39 22.34
C ASP A 383 -0.24 0.47 23.46
N LEU A 384 -0.09 1.79 23.23
CA LEU A 384 0.39 2.70 24.29
C LEU A 384 -0.53 2.76 25.50
N ARG A 385 -1.85 2.77 25.28
CA ARG A 385 -2.83 2.72 26.35
C ARG A 385 -2.70 1.43 27.15
N ASP A 386 -2.57 0.31 26.45
CA ASP A 386 -2.52 -1.01 27.09
C ASP A 386 -1.23 -1.19 27.93
N ILE A 387 -0.07 -0.73 27.44
CA ILE A 387 1.20 -0.84 28.18
C ILE A 387 1.36 0.20 29.28
N THR A 388 0.74 1.39 29.16
CA THR A 388 0.82 2.44 30.18
C THR A 388 -0.27 2.35 31.23
N GLY A 389 -1.35 1.62 30.95
CA GLY A 389 -2.55 1.59 31.79
C GLY A 389 -3.31 2.93 31.83
N ILE A 390 -2.92 3.92 31.00
CA ILE A 390 -3.55 5.24 31.00
C ILE A 390 -4.70 5.25 29.98
N GLU A 391 -5.92 5.37 30.50
CA GLU A 391 -7.12 5.51 29.67
C GLU A 391 -7.11 6.84 28.91
N ILE A 392 -7.25 6.74 27.57
CA ILE A 392 -7.29 7.87 26.65
C ILE A 392 -8.62 7.88 25.93
N GLU A 393 -9.45 8.83 26.24
CA GLU A 393 -10.70 9.03 25.49
C GLU A 393 -10.41 9.45 24.06
N ARG A 394 -10.90 8.66 23.10
CA ARG A 394 -10.86 9.06 21.69
C ARG A 394 -11.80 10.24 21.48
N ASN A 395 -11.27 11.36 21.06
CA ASN A 395 -12.08 12.52 20.66
C ASN A 395 -12.88 12.17 19.40
N LYS A 396 -14.08 11.57 19.58
CA LYS A 396 -15.00 11.13 18.52
C LYS A 396 -15.42 12.29 17.58
N THR A 397 -15.35 13.52 18.06
CA THR A 397 -15.82 14.70 17.31
C THR A 397 -14.94 15.06 16.11
N ARG A 398 -13.64 14.70 16.07
CA ARG A 398 -12.78 15.00 14.94
C ARG A 398 -12.97 14.09 13.72
N LYS A 399 -13.47 12.87 13.89
CA LYS A 399 -13.63 11.90 12.78
C LYS A 399 -14.85 12.18 11.88
N PHE A 400 -15.83 12.96 12.34
CA PHE A 400 -17.10 13.15 11.65
C PHE A 400 -17.39 14.58 11.21
N ARG A 401 -16.46 15.53 11.43
CA ARG A 401 -16.66 16.90 10.90
C ARG A 401 -16.47 16.87 9.40
N LYS A 402 -17.55 17.20 8.66
CA LYS A 402 -17.47 17.42 7.24
C LYS A 402 -16.44 18.53 6.95
N ARG A 403 -15.65 18.37 5.89
CA ARG A 403 -14.59 19.33 5.50
C ARG A 403 -15.11 20.78 5.47
N LYS A 404 -16.37 20.99 5.06
CA LYS A 404 -17.04 22.31 5.07
C LYS A 404 -17.11 22.93 6.47
N GLU A 405 -17.44 22.17 7.50
CA GLU A 405 -17.48 22.66 8.89
C GLU A 405 -16.10 22.99 9.43
N HIS A 406 -15.09 22.23 9.02
CA HIS A 406 -13.71 22.51 9.41
C HIS A 406 -13.19 23.79 8.77
N LEU A 407 -13.44 23.96 7.47
CA LEU A 407 -13.07 25.17 6.73
C LEU A 407 -13.85 26.41 7.23
N PHE A 408 -15.15 26.26 7.52
CA PHE A 408 -15.96 27.35 8.09
C PHE A 408 -15.40 27.81 9.44
N ARG A 409 -15.06 26.90 10.34
CA ARG A 409 -14.46 27.27 11.63
C ARG A 409 -13.07 27.85 11.50
N ALA A 410 -12.26 27.37 10.56
CA ALA A 410 -10.94 27.94 10.28
C ALA A 410 -11.00 29.34 9.66
N SER A 411 -12.12 29.72 9.04
CA SER A 411 -12.34 31.08 8.51
C SER A 411 -12.87 32.05 9.56
N LEU A 412 -13.25 31.57 10.75
CA LEU A 412 -13.73 32.40 11.87
C LEU A 412 -12.65 32.72 12.91
N VAL A 413 -11.43 32.19 12.72
CA VAL A 413 -10.24 32.43 13.53
C VAL A 413 -9.21 33.19 12.71
#